data_b9852768ec1b298058ea699cd4acb69d
#
_entry.id   b9852768ec1b298058ea699cd4acb69d
#
_cell.length_a   1.000
_cell.length_b   1.000
_cell.length_c   1.000
_cell.angle_alpha   90.00
_cell.angle_beta   90.00
_cell.angle_gamma   90.00
#
_symmetry.space_group_name_H-M   'P 1'
#
loop_
_entity.id
_entity.type
_entity.pdbx_description
1 polymer ?
#
loop_
_entity_poly.entity_id
_entity_poly.type
_entity_poly.pdbx_seq_one_letter_code
_entity_poly.pdbx_strand_id
1 'polypeptide(L)'
;MIYEGKNPILQIVGVEYIAASNGAFSVTPRSYSALAFRIKGTTVITAGDSQYRLQPNDILYMPQNLAYKAEYADTQMLVIHFVTEQNDPCPEVYSIENAQQLCQAFAQAHTLWQTKAQGYGVYTMSQLYHILGLICDRETKLNMPSNFLAAIAYIHGNFKDNALSVGAICKSAGIGQTNFRLLFQKYYQKTPVEYIIDLRLECARNQIASGMPVEQAAVDSGFNDPKYFARTVKKRFGCTPRDWKTYGK
;
A
#
# COMPACT_ATOMS: atom_id res chain seq x y z
N MET A 1 -4.79 -0.98 -9.83
CA MET A 1 -3.69 -1.11 -8.83
C MET A 1 -3.88 -2.39 -8.01
N ILE A 2 -2.85 -3.18 -7.80
CA ILE A 2 -2.94 -4.55 -7.23
C ILE A 2 -3.63 -4.58 -5.85
N TYR A 3 -3.58 -3.52 -5.05
CA TYR A 3 -4.09 -3.53 -3.65
C TYR A 3 -4.55 -2.17 -3.14
N GLU A 4 -5.41 -1.47 -3.86
CA GLU A 4 -5.97 -0.19 -3.41
C GLU A 4 -6.78 -0.33 -2.11
N GLY A 5 -6.21 0.20 -1.02
CA GLY A 5 -6.93 0.44 0.25
C GLY A 5 -7.29 -0.79 1.08
N LYS A 6 -6.76 -1.98 0.79
CA LYS A 6 -7.01 -3.20 1.56
C LYS A 6 -5.71 -3.91 1.90
N ASN A 7 -5.65 -4.55 3.07
CA ASN A 7 -4.56 -5.43 3.43
C ASN A 7 -4.74 -6.78 2.71
N PRO A 8 -3.92 -7.11 1.70
CA PRO A 8 -4.07 -8.37 0.99
C PRO A 8 -3.66 -9.55 1.87
N ILE A 9 -4.45 -10.62 1.82
CA ILE A 9 -4.03 -11.92 2.36
C ILE A 9 -3.37 -12.67 1.22
N LEU A 10 -2.10 -13.05 1.42
CA LEU A 10 -1.26 -13.68 0.40
C LEU A 10 -0.69 -15.00 0.91
N GLN A 11 -0.49 -15.95 -0.01
CA GLN A 11 0.27 -17.17 0.24
C GLN A 11 1.29 -17.35 -0.88
N ILE A 12 2.58 -17.45 -0.55
CA ILE A 12 3.62 -17.71 -1.54
C ILE A 12 3.58 -19.17 -1.99
N VAL A 13 3.58 -19.37 -3.31
CA VAL A 13 3.64 -20.68 -3.97
C VAL A 13 5.09 -21.03 -4.35
N GLY A 14 5.86 -20.03 -4.80
CA GLY A 14 7.24 -20.23 -5.22
C GLY A 14 7.98 -18.92 -5.43
N VAL A 15 9.31 -18.99 -5.38
CA VAL A 15 10.19 -17.88 -5.79
C VAL A 15 11.28 -18.45 -6.67
N GLU A 16 11.41 -17.92 -7.88
CA GLU A 16 12.26 -18.45 -8.93
C GLU A 16 13.16 -17.36 -9.53
N TYR A 17 14.37 -17.75 -9.91
CA TYR A 17 15.21 -17.00 -10.82
C TYR A 17 15.08 -17.63 -12.20
N ILE A 18 14.70 -16.83 -13.19
CA ILE A 18 14.55 -17.29 -14.59
C ILE A 18 15.58 -16.59 -15.45
N ALA A 19 16.38 -17.40 -16.16
CA ALA A 19 17.26 -16.93 -17.21
C ALA A 19 16.82 -17.62 -18.52
N ALA A 20 16.42 -16.83 -19.50
CA ALA A 20 15.97 -17.30 -20.80
C ALA A 20 16.72 -16.57 -21.91
N SER A 21 17.29 -17.33 -22.84
CA SER A 21 17.75 -16.82 -24.13
C SER A 21 16.57 -16.38 -25.00
N ASN A 22 16.82 -16.05 -26.25
CA ASN A 22 15.75 -15.69 -27.19
C ASN A 22 14.76 -16.84 -27.38
N GLY A 23 13.47 -16.55 -27.35
CA GLY A 23 12.43 -17.56 -27.54
C GLY A 23 11.03 -17.04 -27.24
N ALA A 24 10.03 -17.78 -27.75
CA ALA A 24 8.63 -17.51 -27.49
C ALA A 24 7.98 -18.71 -26.79
N PHE A 25 7.24 -18.44 -25.72
CA PHE A 25 6.61 -19.44 -24.88
C PHE A 25 5.13 -19.11 -24.68
N SER A 26 4.27 -20.10 -24.82
CA SER A 26 2.85 -19.99 -24.47
C SER A 26 2.65 -20.52 -23.05
N VAL A 27 2.00 -19.72 -22.23
CA VAL A 27 1.72 -20.03 -20.83
C VAL A 27 0.22 -20.25 -20.67
N THR A 28 -0.14 -21.44 -20.19
CA THR A 28 -1.53 -21.79 -19.85
C THR A 28 -1.97 -21.09 -18.55
N PRO A 29 -3.28 -20.92 -18.31
CA PRO A 29 -3.78 -20.36 -17.08
C PRO A 29 -3.25 -21.09 -15.85
N ARG A 30 -2.80 -20.34 -14.85
CA ARG A 30 -2.29 -20.84 -13.56
C ARG A 30 -3.22 -20.40 -12.44
N SER A 31 -3.34 -21.19 -11.38
CA SER A 31 -4.13 -20.87 -10.19
C SER A 31 -3.47 -19.87 -9.23
N TYR A 32 -2.41 -19.20 -9.65
CA TYR A 32 -1.64 -18.26 -8.87
C TYR A 32 -1.22 -17.05 -9.73
N SER A 33 -1.05 -15.92 -9.05
CA SER A 33 -0.51 -14.69 -9.60
C SER A 33 1.00 -14.64 -9.51
N ALA A 34 1.63 -13.74 -10.24
CA ALA A 34 3.08 -13.54 -10.20
C ALA A 34 3.46 -12.05 -10.15
N LEU A 35 4.51 -11.74 -9.40
CA LEU A 35 5.30 -10.51 -9.52
C LEU A 35 6.67 -10.86 -10.07
N ALA A 36 7.01 -10.33 -11.24
CA ALA A 36 8.28 -10.58 -11.92
C ALA A 36 9.09 -9.29 -12.03
N PHE A 37 10.26 -9.25 -11.39
CA PHE A 37 11.22 -8.15 -11.50
C PHE A 37 12.25 -8.45 -12.59
N ARG A 38 12.38 -7.55 -13.56
CA ARG A 38 13.31 -7.68 -14.68
C ARG A 38 14.70 -7.16 -14.30
N ILE A 39 15.70 -8.05 -14.33
CA ILE A 39 17.12 -7.71 -14.07
C ILE A 39 17.81 -7.31 -15.37
N LYS A 40 17.61 -8.10 -16.44
CA LYS A 40 18.28 -7.93 -17.74
C LYS A 40 17.36 -8.34 -18.88
N GLY A 41 17.66 -7.83 -20.08
CA GLY A 41 16.96 -8.17 -21.32
C GLY A 41 15.59 -7.56 -21.41
N THR A 42 14.85 -7.96 -22.44
CA THR A 42 13.49 -7.47 -22.70
C THR A 42 12.52 -8.63 -22.87
N THR A 43 11.23 -8.34 -22.58
CA THR A 43 10.16 -9.31 -22.84
C THR A 43 8.97 -8.58 -23.40
N VAL A 44 8.30 -9.23 -24.35
CA VAL A 44 6.97 -8.83 -24.80
C VAL A 44 5.98 -9.90 -24.35
N ILE A 45 4.99 -9.46 -23.56
CA ILE A 45 3.86 -10.30 -23.13
C ILE A 45 2.64 -9.94 -23.97
N THR A 46 2.00 -10.95 -24.56
CA THR A 46 0.72 -10.78 -25.26
C THR A 46 -0.36 -11.54 -24.49
N ALA A 47 -1.36 -10.84 -23.97
CA ALA A 47 -2.50 -11.40 -23.25
C ALA A 47 -3.81 -10.87 -23.87
N GLY A 48 -4.57 -11.75 -24.53
CA GLY A 48 -5.67 -11.33 -25.38
C GLY A 48 -5.22 -10.34 -26.46
N ASP A 49 -5.90 -9.21 -26.57
CA ASP A 49 -5.57 -8.13 -27.53
C ASP A 49 -4.53 -7.13 -27.00
N SER A 50 -4.07 -7.31 -25.77
CA SER A 50 -3.15 -6.39 -25.11
C SER A 50 -1.71 -6.88 -25.16
N GLN A 51 -0.78 -5.93 -25.35
CA GLN A 51 0.65 -6.19 -25.41
C GLN A 51 1.40 -5.35 -24.37
N TYR A 52 2.25 -5.99 -23.58
CA TYR A 52 3.04 -5.38 -22.52
C TYR A 52 4.52 -5.59 -22.84
N ARG A 53 5.27 -4.50 -22.94
CA ARG A 53 6.72 -4.53 -23.16
C ARG A 53 7.45 -4.22 -21.87
N LEU A 54 8.40 -5.07 -21.49
CA LEU A 54 9.18 -4.95 -20.27
C LEU A 54 10.66 -4.71 -20.59
N GLN A 55 11.25 -3.81 -19.83
CA GLN A 55 12.67 -3.46 -19.86
C GLN A 55 13.33 -3.75 -18.50
N PRO A 56 14.66 -3.68 -18.37
CA PRO A 56 15.34 -3.77 -17.08
C PRO A 56 14.76 -2.77 -16.06
N ASN A 57 14.58 -3.22 -14.81
CA ASN A 57 13.95 -2.54 -13.70
C ASN A 57 12.41 -2.45 -13.74
N ASP A 58 11.75 -2.99 -14.76
CA ASP A 58 10.30 -3.13 -14.74
C ASP A 58 9.86 -4.28 -13.84
N ILE A 59 8.71 -4.11 -13.20
CA ILE A 59 7.97 -5.15 -12.50
C ILE A 59 6.70 -5.45 -13.28
N LEU A 60 6.45 -6.71 -13.56
CA LEU A 60 5.20 -7.20 -14.12
C LEU A 60 4.37 -7.86 -13.02
N TYR A 61 3.15 -7.40 -12.83
CA TYR A 61 2.10 -8.19 -12.19
C TYR A 61 1.38 -9.01 -13.27
N MET A 62 1.31 -10.31 -13.05
CA MET A 62 0.55 -11.24 -13.87
C MET A 62 -0.54 -11.89 -13.03
N PRO A 63 -1.83 -11.68 -13.32
CA PRO A 63 -2.91 -12.27 -12.55
C PRO A 63 -3.02 -13.78 -12.75
N GLN A 64 -3.62 -14.45 -11.78
CA GLN A 64 -4.02 -15.87 -11.94
C GLN A 64 -5.07 -16.05 -13.05
N ASN A 65 -5.21 -17.26 -13.52
CA ASN A 65 -6.21 -17.70 -14.53
C ASN A 65 -6.13 -16.99 -15.88
N LEU A 66 -4.99 -16.37 -16.21
CA LEU A 66 -4.76 -15.73 -17.50
C LEU A 66 -3.79 -16.54 -18.37
N ALA A 67 -4.19 -16.82 -19.63
CA ALA A 67 -3.30 -17.35 -20.66
C ALA A 67 -2.56 -16.20 -21.35
N TYR A 68 -1.28 -16.37 -21.62
CA TYR A 68 -0.48 -15.37 -22.30
C TYR A 68 0.66 -16.00 -23.10
N LYS A 69 1.19 -15.23 -24.06
CA LYS A 69 2.42 -15.54 -24.78
C LYS A 69 3.52 -14.60 -24.31
N ALA A 70 4.71 -15.15 -24.05
CA ALA A 70 5.89 -14.39 -23.67
C ALA A 70 6.99 -14.57 -24.71
N GLU A 71 7.54 -13.47 -25.21
CA GLU A 71 8.70 -13.43 -26.11
C GLU A 71 9.87 -12.81 -25.37
N TYR A 72 10.91 -13.64 -25.12
CA TYR A 72 12.09 -13.25 -24.35
C TYR A 72 13.25 -12.89 -25.27
N ALA A 73 14.00 -11.83 -24.90
CA ALA A 73 15.29 -11.47 -25.50
C ALA A 73 16.32 -11.27 -24.39
N ASP A 74 17.23 -12.24 -24.25
CA ASP A 74 18.33 -12.29 -23.27
C ASP A 74 17.90 -11.89 -21.83
N THR A 75 16.84 -12.55 -21.39
CA THR A 75 16.07 -12.18 -20.19
C THR A 75 16.61 -12.84 -18.94
N GLN A 76 16.78 -12.03 -17.87
CA GLN A 76 16.98 -12.48 -16.51
C GLN A 76 15.95 -11.80 -15.59
N MET A 77 15.27 -12.57 -14.76
CA MET A 77 14.24 -12.04 -13.85
C MET A 77 14.10 -12.87 -12.57
N LEU A 78 13.65 -12.23 -11.52
CA LEU A 78 13.19 -12.85 -10.28
C LEU A 78 11.67 -12.82 -10.24
N VAL A 79 11.05 -13.94 -9.92
CA VAL A 79 9.60 -14.09 -9.93
C VAL A 79 9.12 -14.63 -8.59
N ILE A 80 8.13 -13.99 -8.00
CA ILE A 80 7.40 -14.47 -6.83
C ILE A 80 6.01 -14.90 -7.27
N HIS A 81 5.70 -16.16 -7.10
CA HIS A 81 4.38 -16.75 -7.35
C HIS A 81 3.58 -16.77 -6.05
N PHE A 82 2.33 -16.29 -6.08
CA PHE A 82 1.49 -16.23 -4.89
C PHE A 82 0.00 -16.35 -5.22
N VAL A 83 -0.76 -16.83 -4.23
CA VAL A 83 -2.23 -16.86 -4.27
C VAL A 83 -2.77 -15.68 -3.49
N THR A 84 -3.84 -15.08 -3.99
CA THR A 84 -4.56 -13.96 -3.35
C THR A 84 -6.06 -14.09 -3.62
N GLU A 85 -6.88 -13.68 -2.64
CA GLU A 85 -8.33 -13.55 -2.84
C GLU A 85 -8.68 -12.32 -3.68
N GLN A 86 -7.81 -11.30 -3.67
CA GLN A 86 -7.94 -10.11 -4.50
C GLN A 86 -7.21 -10.33 -5.81
N ASN A 87 -7.95 -10.54 -6.87
CA ASN A 87 -7.40 -10.73 -8.21
C ASN A 87 -7.82 -9.57 -9.11
N ASP A 88 -6.87 -8.70 -9.44
CA ASP A 88 -7.05 -7.78 -10.55
C ASP A 88 -6.94 -8.61 -11.85
N PRO A 89 -7.93 -8.55 -12.74
CA PRO A 89 -7.97 -9.43 -13.91
C PRO A 89 -6.95 -9.06 -15.00
N CYS A 90 -6.32 -7.89 -14.91
CA CYS A 90 -5.42 -7.37 -15.93
C CYS A 90 -3.96 -7.40 -15.50
N PRO A 91 -3.01 -7.73 -16.40
CA PRO A 91 -1.60 -7.50 -16.16
C PRO A 91 -1.30 -6.01 -15.98
N GLU A 92 -0.35 -5.71 -15.10
CA GLU A 92 0.14 -4.35 -14.88
C GLU A 92 1.66 -4.31 -14.93
N VAL A 93 2.22 -3.24 -15.53
CA VAL A 93 3.66 -3.01 -15.61
C VAL A 93 4.02 -1.75 -14.83
N TYR A 94 4.96 -1.88 -13.91
CA TYR A 94 5.49 -0.78 -13.10
C TYR A 94 6.93 -0.51 -13.52
N SER A 95 7.17 0.62 -14.17
CA SER A 95 8.53 1.07 -14.53
C SER A 95 9.18 1.80 -13.37
N ILE A 96 10.39 1.39 -13.00
CA ILE A 96 11.04 1.79 -11.75
C ILE A 96 12.38 2.48 -12.04
N GLU A 97 12.48 3.80 -11.82
CA GLU A 97 13.71 4.58 -12.07
C GLU A 97 14.86 4.19 -11.13
N ASN A 98 14.61 4.06 -9.83
CA ASN A 98 15.61 3.61 -8.85
C ASN A 98 15.19 2.30 -8.21
N ALA A 99 15.51 1.20 -8.86
CA ALA A 99 15.04 -0.14 -8.52
C ALA A 99 15.92 -0.87 -7.48
N GLN A 100 16.96 -0.22 -6.92
CA GLN A 100 17.92 -0.91 -6.07
C GLN A 100 17.29 -1.61 -4.86
N GLN A 101 16.39 -0.93 -4.14
CA GLN A 101 15.69 -1.52 -2.99
C GLN A 101 14.78 -2.68 -3.41
N LEU A 102 14.09 -2.55 -4.54
CA LEU A 102 13.25 -3.61 -5.09
C LEU A 102 14.07 -4.81 -5.53
N CYS A 103 15.17 -4.58 -6.25
CA CYS A 103 16.11 -5.64 -6.64
C CYS A 103 16.61 -6.41 -5.42
N GLN A 104 17.01 -5.71 -4.35
CA GLN A 104 17.46 -6.31 -3.10
C GLN A 104 16.35 -7.15 -2.44
N ALA A 105 15.12 -6.63 -2.36
CA ALA A 105 14.00 -7.33 -1.75
C ALA A 105 13.64 -8.61 -2.53
N PHE A 106 13.60 -8.56 -3.86
CA PHE A 106 13.40 -9.76 -4.69
C PHE A 106 14.53 -10.78 -4.54
N ALA A 107 15.80 -10.33 -4.52
CA ALA A 107 16.95 -11.20 -4.33
C ALA A 107 16.94 -11.86 -2.94
N GLN A 108 16.58 -11.13 -1.89
CA GLN A 108 16.41 -11.67 -0.55
C GLN A 108 15.27 -12.68 -0.49
N ALA A 109 14.12 -12.40 -1.10
CA ALA A 109 13.01 -13.35 -1.18
C ALA A 109 13.43 -14.66 -1.85
N HIS A 110 14.19 -14.58 -2.96
CA HIS A 110 14.72 -15.75 -3.65
C HIS A 110 15.70 -16.54 -2.76
N THR A 111 16.67 -15.88 -2.13
CA THR A 111 17.65 -16.54 -1.25
C THR A 111 16.95 -17.25 -0.09
N LEU A 112 16.03 -16.60 0.59
CA LEU A 112 15.23 -17.17 1.69
C LEU A 112 14.45 -18.40 1.24
N TRP A 113 13.80 -18.31 0.07
CA TRP A 113 13.03 -19.42 -0.50
C TRP A 113 13.91 -20.64 -0.87
N GLN A 114 15.10 -20.41 -1.42
CA GLN A 114 16.02 -21.47 -1.82
C GLN A 114 16.67 -22.16 -0.62
N THR A 115 17.05 -21.42 0.41
CA THR A 115 17.75 -21.97 1.59
C THR A 115 16.84 -22.81 2.48
N LYS A 116 15.51 -22.58 2.47
CA LYS A 116 14.53 -23.29 3.30
C LYS A 116 14.88 -23.31 4.81
N ALA A 117 15.65 -22.31 5.29
CA ALA A 117 15.99 -22.19 6.70
C ALA A 117 14.73 -22.00 7.56
N GLN A 118 14.85 -22.25 8.88
CA GLN A 118 13.72 -22.10 9.80
C GLN A 118 13.06 -20.71 9.65
N GLY A 119 11.74 -20.67 9.45
CA GLY A 119 10.99 -19.43 9.27
C GLY A 119 11.05 -18.83 7.86
N TYR A 120 11.69 -19.50 6.87
CA TYR A 120 11.85 -18.98 5.51
C TYR A 120 10.54 -18.48 4.89
N GLY A 121 9.44 -19.20 5.08
CA GLY A 121 8.13 -18.81 4.52
C GLY A 121 7.65 -17.47 5.05
N VAL A 122 7.79 -17.21 6.36
CA VAL A 122 7.40 -15.93 6.99
C VAL A 122 8.32 -14.81 6.52
N TYR A 123 9.64 -15.05 6.47
CA TYR A 123 10.59 -14.04 5.99
C TYR A 123 10.39 -13.73 4.51
N THR A 124 10.13 -14.74 3.67
CA THR A 124 9.83 -14.51 2.25
C THR A 124 8.53 -13.71 2.07
N MET A 125 7.51 -13.99 2.88
CA MET A 125 6.26 -13.24 2.90
C MET A 125 6.49 -11.77 3.29
N SER A 126 7.36 -11.51 4.28
CA SER A 126 7.71 -10.14 4.66
C SER A 126 8.35 -9.37 3.50
N GLN A 127 9.19 -10.03 2.68
CA GLN A 127 9.76 -9.41 1.48
C GLN A 127 8.69 -9.12 0.43
N LEU A 128 7.73 -10.01 0.22
CA LEU A 128 6.63 -9.76 -0.71
C LEU A 128 5.80 -8.54 -0.30
N TYR A 129 5.42 -8.43 0.98
CA TYR A 129 4.72 -7.23 1.48
C TYR A 129 5.58 -5.96 1.38
N HIS A 130 6.88 -6.06 1.63
CA HIS A 130 7.80 -4.94 1.46
C HIS A 130 7.86 -4.47 -0.01
N ILE A 131 7.95 -5.41 -0.96
CA ILE A 131 7.92 -5.13 -2.41
C ILE A 131 6.62 -4.43 -2.80
N LEU A 132 5.47 -4.94 -2.34
CA LEU A 132 4.17 -4.32 -2.60
C LEU A 132 4.10 -2.90 -2.01
N GLY A 133 4.59 -2.69 -0.79
CA GLY A 133 4.70 -1.37 -0.17
C GLY A 133 5.55 -0.41 -1.00
N LEU A 134 6.71 -0.86 -1.48
CA LEU A 134 7.57 -0.04 -2.34
C LEU A 134 6.91 0.33 -3.67
N ILE A 135 6.13 -0.56 -4.27
CA ILE A 135 5.36 -0.28 -5.49
C ILE A 135 4.28 0.77 -5.19
N CYS A 136 3.47 0.56 -4.15
CA CYS A 136 2.41 1.49 -3.74
C CYS A 136 2.96 2.87 -3.35
N ASP A 137 4.05 2.93 -2.60
CA ASP A 137 4.70 4.17 -2.19
C ASP A 137 5.14 5.02 -3.39
N ARG A 138 5.63 4.39 -4.45
CA ARG A 138 6.06 5.10 -5.66
C ARG A 138 4.90 5.68 -6.44
N GLU A 139 3.84 4.92 -6.64
CA GLU A 139 2.65 5.43 -7.33
C GLU A 139 2.01 6.57 -6.55
N THR A 140 1.99 6.46 -5.22
CA THR A 140 1.44 7.51 -4.35
C THR A 140 2.36 8.75 -4.33
N LYS A 141 3.68 8.58 -4.21
CA LYS A 141 4.64 9.70 -4.17
C LYS A 141 4.81 10.42 -5.52
N LEU A 142 4.78 9.69 -6.64
CA LEU A 142 4.84 10.29 -7.98
C LEU A 142 3.60 11.14 -8.31
N ASN A 143 2.45 10.84 -7.67
CA ASN A 143 1.20 11.52 -7.94
C ASN A 143 0.83 12.60 -6.90
N MET A 144 1.45 12.59 -5.70
CA MET A 144 1.17 13.58 -4.66
C MET A 144 2.19 14.73 -4.70
N PRO A 145 1.77 15.99 -4.81
CA PRO A 145 2.66 17.13 -4.71
C PRO A 145 3.42 17.16 -3.37
N SER A 146 4.71 17.52 -3.39
CA SER A 146 5.57 17.52 -2.20
C SER A 146 5.03 18.40 -1.06
N ASN A 147 4.43 19.54 -1.39
CA ASN A 147 3.78 20.42 -0.42
C ASN A 147 2.51 19.77 0.18
N PHE A 148 1.79 18.93 -0.55
CA PHE A 148 0.67 18.19 -0.02
C PHE A 148 1.14 17.09 0.96
N LEU A 149 2.22 16.37 0.63
CA LEU A 149 2.86 15.40 1.54
C LEU A 149 3.35 16.08 2.84
N ALA A 150 3.96 17.28 2.72
CA ALA A 150 4.35 18.07 3.87
C ALA A 150 3.15 18.48 4.75
N ALA A 151 2.01 18.81 4.13
CA ALA A 151 0.77 19.12 4.86
C ALA A 151 0.24 17.89 5.62
N ILE A 152 0.26 16.71 5.01
CA ILE A 152 -0.14 15.46 5.65
C ILE A 152 0.79 15.13 6.83
N ALA A 153 2.11 15.25 6.65
CA ALA A 153 3.08 15.05 7.74
C ALA A 153 2.84 16.03 8.91
N TYR A 154 2.54 17.30 8.60
CA TYR A 154 2.20 18.31 9.61
C TYR A 154 0.92 17.94 10.39
N ILE A 155 -0.12 17.43 9.71
CA ILE A 155 -1.33 16.93 10.37
C ILE A 155 -0.98 15.80 11.33
N HIS A 156 -0.23 14.79 10.90
CA HIS A 156 0.15 13.65 11.74
C HIS A 156 0.95 14.06 12.98
N GLY A 157 1.82 15.05 12.85
CA GLY A 157 2.58 15.58 13.98
C GLY A 157 1.76 16.43 14.96
N ASN A 158 0.62 17.01 14.52
CA ASN A 158 -0.10 18.03 15.26
C ASN A 158 -1.60 17.77 15.47
N PHE A 159 -2.17 16.62 15.04
CA PHE A 159 -3.61 16.39 15.09
C PHE A 159 -4.21 16.43 16.50
N LYS A 160 -3.40 16.20 17.55
CA LYS A 160 -3.80 16.30 18.97
C LYS A 160 -3.93 17.75 19.45
N ASP A 161 -3.29 18.69 18.77
CA ASP A 161 -3.45 20.10 19.09
C ASP A 161 -4.86 20.55 18.69
N ASN A 162 -5.63 20.97 19.67
CA ASN A 162 -7.00 21.44 19.48
C ASN A 162 -7.10 22.76 18.69
N ALA A 163 -6.00 23.55 18.65
CA ALA A 163 -5.90 24.77 17.87
C ALA A 163 -5.52 24.52 16.40
N LEU A 164 -5.24 23.25 16.00
CA LEU A 164 -4.90 22.91 14.64
C LEU A 164 -6.02 23.34 13.66
N SER A 165 -5.67 24.19 12.72
CA SER A 165 -6.59 24.71 11.71
C SER A 165 -6.09 24.42 10.29
N VAL A 166 -7.02 24.32 9.33
CA VAL A 166 -6.67 24.15 7.90
C VAL A 166 -5.77 25.29 7.41
N GLY A 167 -5.97 26.51 7.93
CA GLY A 167 -5.11 27.66 7.61
C GLY A 167 -3.66 27.48 8.10
N ALA A 168 -3.47 26.98 9.32
CA ALA A 168 -2.13 26.71 9.87
C ALA A 168 -1.42 25.60 9.08
N ILE A 169 -2.12 24.51 8.74
CA ILE A 169 -1.59 23.42 7.92
C ILE A 169 -1.13 23.95 6.56
N CYS A 170 -1.98 24.69 5.88
CA CYS A 170 -1.69 25.25 4.56
C CYS A 170 -0.50 26.20 4.58
N LYS A 171 -0.41 27.04 5.61
CA LYS A 171 0.71 27.98 5.81
C LYS A 171 2.02 27.23 6.04
N SER A 172 2.02 26.19 6.89
CA SER A 172 3.20 25.38 7.18
C SER A 172 3.73 24.65 5.93
N ALA A 173 2.85 24.16 5.07
CA ALA A 173 3.21 23.39 3.89
C ALA A 173 3.35 24.23 2.60
N GLY A 174 3.12 25.54 2.64
CA GLY A 174 3.18 26.38 1.45
C GLY A 174 2.16 26.00 0.38
N ILE A 175 0.94 25.59 0.77
CA ILE A 175 -0.12 25.17 -0.15
C ILE A 175 -1.36 26.06 -0.01
N GLY A 176 -1.97 26.45 -1.12
CA GLY A 176 -3.22 27.20 -1.10
C GLY A 176 -4.39 26.35 -0.57
N GLN A 177 -5.27 26.94 0.25
CA GLN A 177 -6.37 26.19 0.89
C GLN A 177 -7.33 25.51 -0.10
N THR A 178 -7.62 26.15 -1.23
CA THR A 178 -8.48 25.58 -2.26
C THR A 178 -7.84 24.33 -2.87
N ASN A 179 -6.56 24.43 -3.27
CA ASN A 179 -5.82 23.31 -3.83
C ASN A 179 -5.67 22.16 -2.81
N PHE A 180 -5.40 22.50 -1.54
CA PHE A 180 -5.32 21.52 -0.45
C PHE A 180 -6.61 20.70 -0.29
N ARG A 181 -7.78 21.37 -0.32
CA ARG A 181 -9.07 20.67 -0.25
C ARG A 181 -9.34 19.79 -1.46
N LEU A 182 -8.98 20.26 -2.67
CA LEU A 182 -9.11 19.45 -3.90
C LEU A 182 -8.22 18.21 -3.86
N LEU A 183 -6.97 18.34 -3.39
CA LEU A 183 -6.07 17.21 -3.23
C LEU A 183 -6.55 16.23 -2.16
N PHE A 184 -7.11 16.73 -1.04
CA PHE A 184 -7.73 15.84 -0.04
C PHE A 184 -8.89 15.04 -0.62
N GLN A 185 -9.78 15.70 -1.38
CA GLN A 185 -10.89 15.01 -2.04
C GLN A 185 -10.37 13.97 -3.04
N LYS A 186 -9.33 14.33 -3.81
CA LYS A 186 -8.72 13.43 -4.80
C LYS A 186 -8.10 12.19 -4.19
N TYR A 187 -7.28 12.35 -3.13
CA TYR A 187 -6.46 11.26 -2.60
C TYR A 187 -7.09 10.51 -1.42
N TYR A 188 -7.90 11.19 -0.62
CA TYR A 188 -8.50 10.60 0.60
C TYR A 188 -10.01 10.47 0.55
N GLN A 189 -10.68 11.00 -0.49
CA GLN A 189 -12.15 11.01 -0.62
C GLN A 189 -12.85 11.63 0.60
N LYS A 190 -12.18 12.55 1.28
CA LYS A 190 -12.60 13.20 2.52
C LYS A 190 -12.18 14.67 2.53
N THR A 191 -12.76 15.45 3.41
CA THR A 191 -12.26 16.78 3.74
C THR A 191 -11.07 16.68 4.72
N PRO A 192 -10.16 17.70 4.75
CA PRO A 192 -9.09 17.76 5.75
C PRO A 192 -9.58 17.66 7.20
N VAL A 193 -10.73 18.29 7.49
CA VAL A 193 -11.33 18.29 8.84
C VAL A 193 -11.83 16.90 9.21
N GLU A 194 -12.49 16.19 8.31
CA GLU A 194 -12.94 14.82 8.54
C GLU A 194 -11.77 13.89 8.78
N TYR A 195 -10.68 14.05 8.03
CA TYR A 195 -9.46 13.27 8.22
C TYR A 195 -8.84 13.50 9.60
N ILE A 196 -8.73 14.74 10.05
CA ILE A 196 -8.22 15.08 11.40
C ILE A 196 -9.13 14.48 12.47
N ILE A 197 -10.45 14.57 12.30
CA ILE A 197 -11.41 13.96 13.22
C ILE A 197 -11.22 12.43 13.29
N ASP A 198 -11.01 11.76 12.17
CA ASP A 198 -10.78 10.31 12.12
C ASP A 198 -9.52 9.92 12.89
N LEU A 199 -8.39 10.65 12.72
CA LEU A 199 -7.16 10.44 13.48
C LEU A 199 -7.37 10.61 14.99
N ARG A 200 -8.10 11.66 15.39
CA ARG A 200 -8.44 11.91 16.81
C ARG A 200 -9.30 10.80 17.39
N LEU A 201 -10.30 10.33 16.64
CA LEU A 201 -11.19 9.25 17.08
C LEU A 201 -10.42 7.93 17.24
N GLU A 202 -9.52 7.62 16.31
CA GLU A 202 -8.67 6.43 16.41
C GLU A 202 -7.72 6.51 17.61
N CYS A 203 -7.09 7.66 17.85
CA CYS A 203 -6.26 7.89 19.02
C CYS A 203 -7.05 7.70 20.31
N ALA A 204 -8.23 8.34 20.44
CA ALA A 204 -9.08 8.20 21.61
C ALA A 204 -9.56 6.76 21.83
N ARG A 205 -9.91 6.04 20.75
CA ARG A 205 -10.32 4.64 20.81
C ARG A 205 -9.22 3.76 21.39
N ASN A 206 -7.99 3.92 20.92
CA ASN A 206 -6.83 3.14 21.40
C ASN A 206 -6.54 3.42 22.88
N GLN A 207 -6.64 4.68 23.32
CA GLN A 207 -6.46 5.07 24.73
C GLN A 207 -7.57 4.51 25.63
N ILE A 208 -8.83 4.54 25.19
CA ILE A 208 -9.97 3.98 25.94
C ILE A 208 -9.85 2.46 26.04
N ALA A 209 -9.46 1.78 24.96
CA ALA A 209 -9.22 0.34 24.96
C ALA A 209 -8.08 -0.07 25.90
N SER A 210 -7.06 0.77 26.06
CA SER A 210 -5.97 0.57 27.05
C SER A 210 -6.35 0.94 28.49
N GLY A 211 -7.61 1.35 28.75
CA GLY A 211 -8.12 1.60 30.09
C GLY A 211 -8.20 3.07 30.49
N MET A 212 -7.81 4.01 29.65
CA MET A 212 -7.90 5.45 29.95
C MET A 212 -9.36 5.88 30.13
N PRO A 213 -9.65 6.82 31.07
CA PRO A 213 -10.96 7.43 31.20
C PRO A 213 -11.41 8.11 29.91
N VAL A 214 -12.68 7.96 29.53
CA VAL A 214 -13.24 8.48 28.27
C VAL A 214 -13.01 9.98 28.09
N GLU A 215 -13.20 10.76 29.16
CA GLU A 215 -13.03 12.21 29.14
C GLU A 215 -11.57 12.61 28.92
N GLN A 216 -10.63 11.93 29.59
CA GLN A 216 -9.19 12.16 29.41
C GLN A 216 -8.74 11.78 27.98
N ALA A 217 -9.17 10.62 27.49
CA ALA A 217 -8.85 10.17 26.13
C ALA A 217 -9.37 11.14 25.06
N ALA A 218 -10.55 11.74 25.26
CA ALA A 218 -11.06 12.76 24.36
C ALA A 218 -10.15 14.00 24.31
N VAL A 219 -9.77 14.52 25.50
CA VAL A 219 -8.89 15.70 25.60
C VAL A 219 -7.51 15.42 25.02
N ASP A 220 -6.88 14.30 25.38
CA ASP A 220 -5.53 13.90 24.93
C ASP A 220 -5.47 13.60 23.44
N SER A 221 -6.63 13.36 22.82
CA SER A 221 -6.76 13.16 21.38
C SER A 221 -7.12 14.44 20.60
N GLY A 222 -7.21 15.59 21.28
CA GLY A 222 -7.44 16.90 20.68
C GLY A 222 -8.91 17.33 20.54
N PHE A 223 -9.85 16.70 21.30
CA PHE A 223 -11.23 17.20 21.38
C PHE A 223 -11.39 18.17 22.54
N ASN A 224 -11.85 19.40 22.24
CA ASN A 224 -12.09 20.43 23.26
C ASN A 224 -13.40 20.20 24.04
N ASP A 225 -14.38 19.53 23.43
CA ASP A 225 -15.70 19.31 24.01
C ASP A 225 -16.02 17.80 24.06
N PRO A 226 -16.09 17.23 25.28
CA PRO A 226 -16.47 15.82 25.46
C PRO A 226 -17.87 15.49 24.93
N LYS A 227 -18.80 16.44 24.91
CA LYS A 227 -20.14 16.24 24.33
C LYS A 227 -20.08 16.14 22.81
N TYR A 228 -19.25 16.99 22.18
CA TYR A 228 -18.99 16.91 20.74
C TYR A 228 -18.31 15.59 20.39
N PHE A 229 -17.31 15.17 21.15
CA PHE A 229 -16.66 13.86 20.98
C PHE A 229 -17.68 12.72 21.04
N ALA A 230 -18.51 12.63 22.09
CA ALA A 230 -19.49 11.56 22.25
C ALA A 230 -20.50 11.54 21.10
N ARG A 231 -20.99 12.70 20.65
CA ARG A 231 -21.89 12.80 19.48
C ARG A 231 -21.22 12.33 18.21
N THR A 232 -19.93 12.69 18.01
CA THR A 232 -19.15 12.32 16.82
C THR A 232 -18.93 10.80 16.80
N VAL A 233 -18.58 10.18 17.93
CA VAL A 233 -18.46 8.71 18.06
C VAL A 233 -19.77 8.04 17.71
N LYS A 234 -20.88 8.47 18.32
CA LYS A 234 -22.19 7.88 18.04
C LYS A 234 -22.61 7.99 16.56
N LYS A 235 -22.33 9.14 15.93
CA LYS A 235 -22.61 9.37 14.51
C LYS A 235 -21.78 8.47 13.59
N ARG A 236 -20.50 8.24 13.92
CA ARG A 236 -19.55 7.49 13.07
C ARG A 236 -19.64 5.98 13.26
N PHE A 237 -19.84 5.53 14.49
CA PHE A 237 -19.72 4.12 14.88
C PHE A 237 -21.03 3.50 15.40
N GLY A 238 -22.09 4.28 15.58
CA GLY A 238 -23.37 3.78 16.09
C GLY A 238 -23.37 3.42 17.58
N CYS A 239 -22.24 3.53 18.27
CA CYS A 239 -22.05 3.15 19.68
C CYS A 239 -21.58 4.35 20.53
N THR A 240 -21.51 4.18 21.84
CA THR A 240 -20.96 5.21 22.74
C THR A 240 -19.46 5.01 22.96
N PRO A 241 -18.69 6.07 23.33
CA PRO A 241 -17.27 5.90 23.66
C PRO A 241 -16.99 4.91 24.79
N ARG A 242 -17.96 4.69 25.69
CA ARG A 242 -17.85 3.71 26.78
C ARG A 242 -17.85 2.26 26.27
N ASP A 243 -18.53 2.00 25.16
CA ASP A 243 -18.62 0.66 24.56
C ASP A 243 -17.25 0.21 24.02
N TRP A 244 -16.33 1.14 23.73
CA TRP A 244 -14.97 0.82 23.28
C TRP A 244 -14.12 0.11 24.34
N LYS A 245 -14.46 0.22 25.63
CA LYS A 245 -13.81 -0.55 26.69
C LYS A 245 -14.06 -2.06 26.60
N THR A 246 -15.13 -2.45 25.96
CA THR A 246 -15.57 -3.86 25.86
C THR A 246 -14.93 -4.59 24.69
N TYR A 247 -14.41 -3.88 23.70
CA TYR A 247 -13.76 -4.45 22.50
C TYR A 247 -12.25 -4.73 22.68
N GLY A 248 -11.69 -4.47 23.86
CA GLY A 248 -10.26 -4.68 24.21
C GLY A 248 -10.01 -5.90 25.12
N LYS A 249 -11.01 -6.78 25.27
CA LYS A 249 -10.86 -8.04 26.02
C LYS A 249 -10.99 -9.23 25.10
#